data_c27c07b6b27b521a1498302d10b4529a
#
_entry.id   c27c07b6b27b521a1498302d10b4529a
#
_cell.length_a   1.000
_cell.length_b   1.000
_cell.length_c   1.000
_cell.angle_alpha   90.00
_cell.angle_beta   90.00
_cell.angle_gamma   90.00
#
_symmetry.space_group_name_H-M   'P 1'
#
loop_
_entity.id
_entity.type
_entity.pdbx_description
1 polymer ?
#
loop_
_entity_poly.entity_id
_entity_poly.type
_entity_poly.pdbx_seq_one_letter_code
_entity_poly.pdbx_strand_id
1 'polypeptide(L)'
;PENVFVGASAFYGSNELAEVVFPRQVRGVWKGAFEGCAQLKTLSLNHVDFISGGAFQKMPAVERIEVNGWRTFAECPQLKRVDFRGVVLGTGGPTLLADCPRLEQVVFHGDILSTGLGAAEHCPLFEGYTVKGKVLRSQHKDFVPQVSDEERLEGRGLADFMSRFAPVVRRIWAHGGGVMGYMKKTSAPWFYRSACAWASEGRDEEALAHLDIAIKLGFAKYDLIKGGKEWDALRENPEFQALVEKVREVGDYLYVLKKSPAYREDARPMPAFTYQPPTDSNLVRVRRYFNLDSIAGDGDEISQIKNLMYWLHDAIRHDGGSGRPDCARNSIAMYELCKREGRGLNCRFLAQVLNEMYLAMGFPSRFVTCQSKAYDTDTDCHVINMVWSRQLGKWIWMDASFAAYVTDENGLLLHPGEVRERLIKGLPLVLNEDANWNHKTKQTKEGYLENYMAKNLYMLDAHLESRFETEPADGSGSRQIYLVPEGFWPLSEYATYDDRYFWQAP
;
A
#
# COMPACT_ATOMS: atom_id res chain seq x y z
N PRO A 1 26.81 19.59 -23.26
CA PRO A 1 26.01 19.12 -22.12
C PRO A 1 26.27 17.63 -21.90
N GLU A 2 26.50 17.22 -20.66
CA GLU A 2 26.83 15.82 -20.33
C GLU A 2 25.63 14.87 -20.43
N ASN A 3 24.39 15.40 -20.34
CA ASN A 3 23.17 14.61 -20.42
C ASN A 3 22.12 15.32 -21.30
N VAL A 4 21.63 14.63 -22.30
CA VAL A 4 20.61 15.10 -23.25
C VAL A 4 19.38 14.23 -23.12
N PHE A 5 18.19 14.84 -23.22
CA PHE A 5 16.91 14.13 -23.19
C PHE A 5 16.12 14.43 -24.47
N VAL A 6 15.50 13.40 -25.04
CA VAL A 6 14.47 13.57 -26.07
C VAL A 6 13.17 13.91 -25.36
N GLY A 7 12.66 15.10 -25.62
CA GLY A 7 11.45 15.62 -24.98
C GLY A 7 10.19 14.85 -25.31
N ALA A 8 9.13 15.10 -24.53
CA ALA A 8 7.83 14.49 -24.80
C ALA A 8 7.32 14.87 -26.19
N SER A 9 6.84 13.86 -26.94
CA SER A 9 6.32 14.01 -28.31
C SER A 9 7.28 14.67 -29.30
N ALA A 10 8.60 14.67 -29.07
CA ALA A 10 9.58 15.39 -29.89
C ALA A 10 9.56 14.98 -31.39
N PHE A 11 9.28 13.71 -31.69
CA PHE A 11 9.15 13.15 -33.03
C PHE A 11 7.77 12.53 -33.28
N TYR A 12 6.77 12.92 -32.50
CA TYR A 12 5.39 12.40 -32.61
C TYR A 12 4.89 12.54 -34.08
N GLY A 13 4.45 11.42 -34.67
CA GLY A 13 3.87 11.41 -36.00
C GLY A 13 4.86 11.78 -37.15
N SER A 14 6.16 11.72 -36.92
CA SER A 14 7.17 12.05 -37.96
C SER A 14 7.18 10.98 -39.05
N ASN A 15 6.48 11.25 -40.15
CA ASN A 15 6.25 10.31 -41.23
C ASN A 15 7.47 10.08 -42.13
N GLU A 16 8.48 10.94 -42.07
CA GLU A 16 9.69 10.86 -42.91
C GLU A 16 10.91 10.30 -42.15
N LEU A 17 10.78 10.13 -40.80
CA LEU A 17 11.86 9.67 -39.97
C LEU A 17 12.10 8.17 -40.19
N ALA A 18 13.16 7.82 -40.94
CA ALA A 18 13.49 6.43 -41.29
C ALA A 18 14.57 5.83 -40.39
N GLU A 19 15.45 6.66 -39.81
CA GLU A 19 16.55 6.24 -38.96
C GLU A 19 16.77 7.24 -37.82
N VAL A 20 17.12 6.72 -36.64
CA VAL A 20 17.52 7.52 -35.50
C VAL A 20 18.80 6.96 -34.90
N VAL A 21 19.81 7.81 -34.81
CA VAL A 21 21.06 7.52 -34.11
C VAL A 21 21.10 8.32 -32.80
N PHE A 22 21.13 7.61 -31.67
CA PHE A 22 21.22 8.23 -30.34
C PHE A 22 22.69 8.36 -29.96
N PRO A 23 23.22 9.61 -29.87
CA PRO A 23 24.55 9.83 -29.30
C PRO A 23 24.59 9.40 -27.84
N ARG A 24 25.76 9.00 -27.32
CA ARG A 24 25.94 8.52 -25.94
C ARG A 24 25.48 9.50 -24.88
N GLN A 25 25.39 10.78 -25.21
CA GLN A 25 24.88 11.85 -24.35
C GLN A 25 23.35 11.78 -24.12
N VAL A 26 22.62 11.11 -25.01
CA VAL A 26 21.17 10.93 -24.83
C VAL A 26 20.93 9.89 -23.75
N ARG A 27 20.44 10.35 -22.61
CA ARG A 27 20.23 9.54 -21.42
C ARG A 27 18.77 9.21 -21.14
N GLY A 28 17.84 9.91 -21.79
CA GLY A 28 16.43 9.66 -21.60
C GLY A 28 15.54 10.03 -22.77
N VAL A 29 14.39 9.34 -22.88
CA VAL A 29 13.33 9.54 -23.87
C VAL A 29 11.98 9.64 -23.16
N TRP A 30 11.27 10.73 -23.41
CA TRP A 30 10.00 11.01 -22.73
C TRP A 30 8.78 10.44 -23.49
N LYS A 31 7.61 10.50 -22.84
CA LYS A 31 6.35 9.96 -23.31
C LYS A 31 6.02 10.43 -24.74
N GLY A 32 5.62 9.49 -25.61
CA GLY A 32 5.17 9.78 -26.98
C GLY A 32 6.27 10.26 -27.92
N ALA A 33 7.55 10.25 -27.50
CA ALA A 33 8.63 10.86 -28.28
C ALA A 33 8.73 10.32 -29.71
N PHE A 34 8.43 9.03 -29.94
CA PHE A 34 8.48 8.38 -31.25
C PHE A 34 7.14 7.74 -31.65
N GLU A 35 6.06 8.07 -30.94
CA GLU A 35 4.74 7.53 -31.24
C GLU A 35 4.31 7.91 -32.64
N GLY A 36 3.90 6.92 -33.46
CA GLY A 36 3.39 7.14 -34.79
C GLY A 36 4.46 7.41 -35.86
N CYS A 37 5.77 7.21 -35.61
CA CYS A 37 6.81 7.34 -36.60
C CYS A 37 6.65 6.27 -37.72
N ALA A 38 6.19 6.67 -38.91
CA ALA A 38 5.69 5.76 -39.94
C ALA A 38 6.79 5.01 -40.73
N GLN A 39 8.02 5.52 -40.79
CA GLN A 39 9.12 4.95 -41.60
C GLN A 39 10.21 4.30 -40.75
N LEU A 40 10.19 4.43 -39.43
CA LEU A 40 11.25 3.95 -38.56
C LEU A 40 11.17 2.42 -38.41
N LYS A 41 12.14 1.68 -38.99
CA LYS A 41 12.14 0.20 -38.99
C LYS A 41 12.90 -0.42 -37.84
N THR A 42 13.98 0.21 -37.40
CA THR A 42 14.82 -0.28 -36.31
C THR A 42 15.10 0.83 -35.31
N LEU A 43 15.21 0.47 -34.05
CA LEU A 43 15.50 1.40 -32.95
C LEU A 43 16.51 0.77 -32.01
N SER A 44 17.62 1.46 -31.74
CA SER A 44 18.64 1.02 -30.80
C SER A 44 18.87 2.09 -29.72
N LEU A 45 18.54 1.75 -28.48
CA LEU A 45 18.58 2.61 -27.31
C LEU A 45 19.42 1.98 -26.18
N ASN A 46 20.45 1.22 -26.55
CA ASN A 46 21.23 0.39 -25.62
C ASN A 46 21.92 1.17 -24.48
N HIS A 47 22.12 2.48 -24.64
CA HIS A 47 22.78 3.36 -23.69
C HIS A 47 21.82 4.36 -23.02
N VAL A 48 20.53 4.34 -23.37
CA VAL A 48 19.52 5.22 -22.80
C VAL A 48 19.04 4.63 -21.46
N ASP A 49 19.21 5.35 -20.37
CA ASP A 49 18.90 4.87 -19.02
C ASP A 49 17.43 5.04 -18.65
N PHE A 50 16.80 6.07 -19.18
CA PHE A 50 15.41 6.40 -18.87
C PHE A 50 14.54 6.49 -20.12
N ILE A 51 13.46 5.71 -20.15
CA ILE A 51 12.47 5.75 -21.22
C ILE A 51 11.09 5.78 -20.54
N SER A 52 10.33 6.81 -20.83
CA SER A 52 8.98 6.97 -20.30
C SER A 52 8.00 5.96 -20.91
N GLY A 53 6.99 5.55 -20.15
CA GLY A 53 5.89 4.73 -20.69
C GLY A 53 5.23 5.42 -21.88
N GLY A 54 4.94 4.64 -22.95
CA GLY A 54 4.33 5.15 -24.19
C GLY A 54 5.27 5.91 -25.11
N ALA A 55 6.58 5.89 -24.88
CA ALA A 55 7.55 6.54 -25.77
C ALA A 55 7.56 5.92 -27.19
N PHE A 56 7.20 4.65 -27.32
CA PHE A 56 7.29 3.83 -28.53
C PHE A 56 6.00 3.07 -28.80
N GLN A 57 4.89 3.78 -28.88
CA GLN A 57 3.59 3.21 -29.25
C GLN A 57 3.23 3.57 -30.71
N LYS A 58 2.35 2.77 -31.32
CA LYS A 58 1.82 3.02 -32.67
C LYS A 58 2.91 3.27 -33.74
N MET A 59 3.94 2.43 -33.75
CA MET A 59 5.04 2.51 -34.72
C MET A 59 4.80 1.51 -35.87
N PRO A 60 4.19 1.92 -36.97
CA PRO A 60 3.67 0.99 -37.98
C PRO A 60 4.74 0.24 -38.77
N ALA A 61 5.96 0.78 -38.91
CA ALA A 61 7.02 0.17 -39.69
C ALA A 61 8.08 -0.54 -38.82
N VAL A 62 8.08 -0.39 -37.50
CA VAL A 62 9.16 -0.93 -36.70
C VAL A 62 9.13 -2.46 -36.64
N GLU A 63 10.26 -3.09 -37.01
CA GLU A 63 10.44 -4.55 -37.02
C GLU A 63 11.29 -5.03 -35.83
N ARG A 64 12.23 -4.22 -35.37
CA ARG A 64 13.13 -4.57 -34.26
C ARG A 64 13.43 -3.39 -33.36
N ILE A 65 13.41 -3.66 -32.08
CA ILE A 65 13.75 -2.69 -31.02
C ILE A 65 14.82 -3.30 -30.09
N GLU A 66 15.86 -2.53 -29.78
CA GLU A 66 16.84 -2.81 -28.75
C GLU A 66 16.82 -1.67 -27.73
N VAL A 67 16.56 -1.98 -26.47
CA VAL A 67 16.50 -0.98 -25.39
C VAL A 67 17.28 -1.43 -24.16
N ASN A 68 17.78 -0.47 -23.39
CA ASN A 68 18.36 -0.72 -22.07
C ASN A 68 17.25 -0.71 -21.02
N GLY A 69 17.19 -1.75 -20.19
CA GLY A 69 16.10 -1.94 -19.24
C GLY A 69 14.79 -2.39 -19.90
N TRP A 70 13.70 -2.35 -19.17
CA TRP A 70 12.39 -2.84 -19.60
C TRP A 70 11.42 -1.69 -19.97
N ARG A 71 10.60 -1.93 -21.03
CA ARG A 71 9.56 -0.99 -21.47
C ARG A 71 8.38 -1.72 -22.10
N THR A 72 7.24 -1.04 -22.13
CA THR A 72 6.02 -1.51 -22.80
C THR A 72 5.99 -1.02 -24.23
N PHE A 73 5.60 -1.91 -25.15
CA PHE A 73 5.36 -1.61 -26.56
C PHE A 73 3.94 -2.02 -26.91
N ALA A 74 3.24 -1.17 -27.65
CA ALA A 74 1.88 -1.46 -28.07
C ALA A 74 1.60 -0.94 -29.49
N GLU A 75 0.65 -1.59 -30.15
CA GLU A 75 0.17 -1.18 -31.49
C GLU A 75 1.31 -1.05 -32.51
N CYS A 76 2.25 -2.01 -32.50
CA CYS A 76 3.39 -2.07 -33.45
C CYS A 76 3.20 -3.27 -34.38
N PRO A 77 2.46 -3.13 -35.50
CA PRO A 77 1.99 -4.25 -36.33
C PRO A 77 3.09 -5.01 -37.07
N GLN A 78 4.26 -4.43 -37.29
CA GLN A 78 5.39 -5.07 -37.95
C GLN A 78 6.47 -5.54 -36.98
N LEU A 79 6.33 -5.28 -35.68
CA LEU A 79 7.33 -5.64 -34.70
C LEU A 79 7.44 -7.16 -34.56
N LYS A 80 8.64 -7.69 -34.84
CA LYS A 80 8.96 -9.12 -34.77
C LYS A 80 9.82 -9.46 -33.58
N ARG A 81 10.65 -8.52 -33.14
CA ARG A 81 11.64 -8.79 -32.10
C ARG A 81 11.89 -7.60 -31.19
N VAL A 82 11.96 -7.88 -29.87
CA VAL A 82 12.41 -6.93 -28.85
C VAL A 82 13.59 -7.52 -28.08
N ASP A 83 14.69 -6.80 -28.02
CA ASP A 83 15.88 -7.14 -27.25
C ASP A 83 16.02 -6.16 -26.07
N PHE A 84 15.81 -6.65 -24.83
CA PHE A 84 16.06 -5.89 -23.60
C PHE A 84 17.51 -6.09 -23.18
N ARG A 85 18.33 -5.04 -23.32
CA ARG A 85 19.74 -5.01 -22.90
C ARG A 85 19.85 -4.51 -21.47
N GLY A 86 20.95 -4.84 -20.80
CA GLY A 86 21.20 -4.40 -19.44
C GLY A 86 20.29 -5.05 -18.38
N VAL A 87 20.36 -4.53 -17.17
CA VAL A 87 19.57 -5.03 -16.03
C VAL A 87 18.16 -4.46 -16.01
N VAL A 88 17.20 -5.27 -15.59
CA VAL A 88 15.79 -4.90 -15.48
C VAL A 88 15.38 -4.85 -14.03
N LEU A 89 15.08 -3.65 -13.51
CA LEU A 89 14.70 -3.44 -12.11
C LEU A 89 13.33 -4.03 -11.75
N GLY A 90 12.41 -4.00 -12.71
CA GLY A 90 11.09 -4.56 -12.53
C GLY A 90 10.22 -4.36 -13.75
N THR A 91 9.31 -5.27 -13.95
CA THR A 91 8.30 -5.22 -15.00
C THR A 91 6.95 -5.08 -14.30
N GLY A 92 6.53 -3.85 -14.09
CA GLY A 92 5.23 -3.57 -13.46
C GLY A 92 4.18 -3.25 -14.51
N GLY A 93 3.05 -3.94 -14.46
CA GLY A 93 1.92 -3.71 -15.33
C GLY A 93 1.32 -5.00 -15.89
N PRO A 94 0.03 -4.99 -16.23
CA PRO A 94 -0.67 -6.18 -16.73
C PRO A 94 -0.18 -6.63 -18.09
N THR A 95 0.37 -5.72 -18.93
CA THR A 95 0.72 -6.02 -20.31
C THR A 95 2.09 -5.44 -20.66
N LEU A 96 3.02 -6.30 -21.06
CA LEU A 96 4.34 -5.87 -21.56
C LEU A 96 4.24 -5.45 -23.03
N LEU A 97 3.47 -6.20 -23.78
CA LEU A 97 3.33 -6.08 -25.22
C LEU A 97 1.85 -6.23 -25.56
N ALA A 98 1.33 -5.35 -26.40
CA ALA A 98 -0.06 -5.41 -26.82
C ALA A 98 -0.18 -5.10 -28.32
N ASP A 99 -1.11 -5.76 -28.99
CA ASP A 99 -1.47 -5.47 -30.37
C ASP A 99 -0.26 -5.45 -31.34
N CYS A 100 0.66 -6.41 -31.14
CA CYS A 100 1.84 -6.63 -31.98
C CYS A 100 1.70 -7.99 -32.70
N PRO A 101 0.87 -8.12 -33.74
CA PRO A 101 0.49 -9.40 -34.35
C PRO A 101 1.62 -10.19 -35.02
N ARG A 102 2.74 -9.55 -35.32
CA ARG A 102 3.94 -10.19 -35.90
C ARG A 102 5.04 -10.45 -34.88
N LEU A 103 4.82 -10.17 -33.60
CA LEU A 103 5.84 -10.38 -32.59
C LEU A 103 6.10 -11.87 -32.39
N GLU A 104 7.34 -12.29 -32.60
CA GLU A 104 7.81 -13.67 -32.44
C GLU A 104 8.71 -13.82 -31.22
N GLN A 105 9.60 -12.86 -30.98
CA GLN A 105 10.68 -13.01 -30.00
C GLN A 105 10.84 -11.80 -29.08
N VAL A 106 10.96 -12.10 -27.78
CA VAL A 106 11.39 -11.14 -26.77
C VAL A 106 12.56 -11.73 -25.98
N VAL A 107 13.68 -11.02 -25.95
CA VAL A 107 14.92 -11.50 -25.34
C VAL A 107 15.39 -10.54 -24.26
N PHE A 108 15.52 -11.04 -23.04
CA PHE A 108 16.19 -10.34 -21.95
C PHE A 108 17.64 -10.82 -21.85
N HIS A 109 18.60 -9.91 -22.10
CA HIS A 109 20.03 -10.22 -22.09
C HIS A 109 20.70 -10.03 -20.74
N GLY A 110 20.14 -9.21 -19.87
CA GLY A 110 20.65 -8.92 -18.53
C GLY A 110 19.83 -9.58 -17.43
N ASP A 111 20.26 -9.33 -16.19
CA ASP A 111 19.57 -9.81 -15.00
C ASP A 111 18.26 -9.06 -14.77
N ILE A 112 17.29 -9.75 -14.17
CA ILE A 112 15.96 -9.20 -13.84
C ILE A 112 15.79 -9.28 -12.31
N LEU A 113 15.54 -8.13 -11.67
CA LEU A 113 15.31 -8.07 -10.23
C LEU A 113 13.92 -8.60 -9.87
N SER A 114 12.90 -8.19 -10.61
CA SER A 114 11.52 -8.63 -10.38
C SER A 114 10.72 -8.61 -11.67
N THR A 115 9.88 -9.63 -11.88
CA THR A 115 8.92 -9.64 -12.98
C THR A 115 7.49 -9.71 -12.44
N GLY A 116 6.63 -8.81 -12.92
CA GLY A 116 5.18 -8.86 -12.75
C GLY A 116 4.48 -8.91 -14.11
N LEU A 117 5.13 -9.48 -15.10
CA LEU A 117 4.69 -9.46 -16.49
C LEU A 117 3.33 -10.12 -16.67
N GLY A 118 2.40 -9.37 -17.25
CA GLY A 118 1.26 -9.91 -17.96
C GLY A 118 1.69 -10.60 -19.25
N ALA A 119 0.83 -11.42 -19.81
CA ALA A 119 1.02 -12.02 -21.11
C ALA A 119 1.09 -10.94 -22.21
N ALA A 120 1.71 -11.28 -23.35
CA ALA A 120 1.58 -10.48 -24.55
C ALA A 120 0.13 -10.59 -25.06
N GLU A 121 -0.61 -9.48 -25.04
CA GLU A 121 -2.01 -9.45 -25.46
C GLU A 121 -2.11 -9.20 -26.96
N HIS A 122 -2.96 -9.94 -27.66
CA HIS A 122 -3.17 -9.85 -29.11
C HIS A 122 -1.87 -9.98 -29.94
N CYS A 123 -0.96 -10.87 -29.50
CA CYS A 123 0.31 -11.18 -30.17
C CYS A 123 0.33 -12.68 -30.54
N PRO A 124 -0.42 -13.13 -31.56
CA PRO A 124 -0.66 -14.54 -31.85
C PRO A 124 0.58 -15.35 -32.24
N LEU A 125 1.64 -14.70 -32.71
CA LEU A 125 2.90 -15.37 -33.05
C LEU A 125 3.94 -15.40 -31.94
N PHE A 126 3.60 -14.83 -30.79
CA PHE A 126 4.51 -14.77 -29.65
C PHE A 126 4.67 -16.14 -28.98
N GLU A 127 5.85 -16.73 -29.07
CA GLU A 127 6.15 -18.06 -28.53
C GLU A 127 6.61 -18.05 -27.07
N GLY A 128 6.93 -16.86 -26.52
CA GLY A 128 7.39 -16.72 -25.15
C GLY A 128 8.64 -15.84 -25.00
N TYR A 129 9.16 -15.81 -23.77
CA TYR A 129 10.31 -14.99 -23.43
C TYR A 129 11.59 -15.82 -23.38
N THR A 130 12.69 -15.29 -23.94
CA THR A 130 14.03 -15.82 -23.74
C THR A 130 14.75 -14.98 -22.69
N VAL A 131 15.17 -15.58 -21.58
CA VAL A 131 15.93 -14.90 -20.52
C VAL A 131 17.34 -15.48 -20.48
N LYS A 132 18.35 -14.61 -20.67
CA LYS A 132 19.78 -14.99 -20.65
C LYS A 132 20.46 -14.67 -19.32
N GLY A 133 19.90 -13.70 -18.57
CA GLY A 133 20.38 -13.33 -17.24
C GLY A 133 19.68 -14.08 -16.11
N LYS A 134 20.04 -13.76 -14.87
CA LYS A 134 19.40 -14.31 -13.67
C LYS A 134 18.12 -13.53 -13.35
N VAL A 135 17.09 -14.24 -12.89
CA VAL A 135 15.83 -13.66 -12.40
C VAL A 135 15.76 -13.87 -10.88
N LEU A 136 15.70 -12.77 -10.11
CA LEU A 136 15.62 -12.87 -8.65
C LEU A 136 14.20 -13.21 -8.16
N ARG A 137 13.18 -12.58 -8.76
CA ARG A 137 11.78 -12.82 -8.41
C ARG A 137 10.89 -12.78 -9.64
N SER A 138 10.00 -13.76 -9.76
CA SER A 138 8.96 -13.77 -10.78
C SER A 138 7.60 -14.04 -10.17
N GLN A 139 6.58 -13.36 -10.69
CA GLN A 139 5.16 -13.63 -10.44
C GLN A 139 4.48 -14.28 -11.65
N HIS A 140 5.21 -14.48 -12.73
CA HIS A 140 4.68 -15.04 -13.98
C HIS A 140 5.12 -16.49 -14.17
N LYS A 141 4.18 -17.36 -14.56
CA LYS A 141 4.40 -18.80 -14.73
C LYS A 141 5.45 -19.15 -15.80
N ASP A 142 5.62 -18.28 -16.80
CA ASP A 142 6.56 -18.48 -17.94
C ASP A 142 7.97 -17.95 -17.62
N PHE A 143 8.15 -17.24 -16.50
CA PHE A 143 9.43 -16.81 -15.98
C PHE A 143 9.76 -17.65 -14.74
N VAL A 144 10.30 -18.84 -14.95
CA VAL A 144 10.83 -19.62 -13.84
C VAL A 144 12.04 -18.88 -13.29
N PRO A 145 12.07 -18.52 -11.98
CA PRO A 145 13.28 -18.02 -11.36
C PRO A 145 14.39 -19.03 -11.59
N GLN A 146 15.43 -18.64 -12.33
CA GLN A 146 16.59 -19.53 -12.56
C GLN A 146 17.53 -19.61 -11.34
N VAL A 147 17.13 -18.98 -10.25
CA VAL A 147 17.69 -19.22 -8.93
C VAL A 147 16.81 -20.30 -8.33
N SER A 148 17.30 -21.53 -8.29
CA SER A 148 16.62 -22.64 -7.58
C SER A 148 16.34 -22.22 -6.13
N ASP A 149 15.29 -22.77 -5.51
CA ASP A 149 15.05 -22.55 -4.07
C ASP A 149 16.26 -22.96 -3.20
N GLU A 150 17.18 -23.76 -3.75
CA GLU A 150 18.45 -24.16 -3.16
C GLU A 150 19.57 -23.11 -3.32
N GLU A 151 19.50 -22.23 -4.34
CA GLU A 151 20.40 -21.10 -4.53
C GLU A 151 19.68 -19.77 -4.19
N ARG A 152 19.02 -19.69 -3.06
CA ARG A 152 18.54 -18.39 -2.55
C ARG A 152 19.73 -17.44 -2.51
N LEU A 153 19.66 -16.36 -3.29
CA LEU A 153 20.64 -15.30 -3.20
C LEU A 153 20.53 -14.66 -1.80
N GLU A 154 21.45 -15.03 -0.92
CA GLU A 154 21.58 -14.53 0.44
C GLU A 154 23.01 -14.02 0.67
N GLY A 155 23.20 -13.22 1.70
CA GLY A 155 24.51 -12.70 2.08
C GLY A 155 25.25 -12.06 0.90
N ARG A 156 26.51 -12.49 0.70
CA ARG A 156 27.40 -11.95 -0.34
C ARG A 156 26.83 -12.13 -1.75
N GLY A 157 26.22 -13.25 -2.06
CA GLY A 157 25.66 -13.52 -3.39
C GLY A 157 24.55 -12.55 -3.76
N LEU A 158 23.68 -12.20 -2.80
CA LEU A 158 22.67 -11.17 -2.96
C LEU A 158 23.31 -9.78 -3.11
N ALA A 159 24.30 -9.46 -2.28
CA ALA A 159 24.97 -8.17 -2.29
C ALA A 159 25.67 -7.89 -3.64
N ASP A 160 26.39 -8.86 -4.17
CA ASP A 160 27.04 -8.78 -5.49
C ASP A 160 26.02 -8.67 -6.64
N PHE A 161 24.88 -9.37 -6.54
CA PHE A 161 23.79 -9.28 -7.50
C PHE A 161 23.18 -7.87 -7.48
N MET A 162 22.80 -7.35 -6.30
CA MET A 162 22.17 -6.04 -6.14
C MET A 162 23.10 -4.88 -6.54
N SER A 163 24.41 -5.03 -6.38
CA SER A 163 25.40 -4.04 -6.81
C SER A 163 25.34 -3.73 -8.30
N ARG A 164 24.85 -4.65 -9.12
CA ARG A 164 24.64 -4.42 -10.56
C ARG A 164 23.46 -3.48 -10.86
N PHE A 165 22.51 -3.42 -9.95
CA PHE A 165 21.32 -2.56 -10.09
C PHE A 165 21.51 -1.16 -9.47
N ALA A 166 22.35 -1.03 -8.46
CA ALA A 166 22.58 0.23 -7.76
C ALA A 166 22.94 1.40 -8.69
N PRO A 167 23.85 1.27 -9.65
CA PRO A 167 24.18 2.35 -10.59
C PRO A 167 22.97 2.75 -11.47
N VAL A 168 22.13 1.81 -11.88
CA VAL A 168 20.92 2.08 -12.70
C VAL A 168 19.92 2.89 -11.90
N VAL A 169 19.66 2.50 -10.66
CA VAL A 169 18.72 3.21 -9.76
C VAL A 169 19.22 4.65 -9.52
N ARG A 170 20.51 4.82 -9.21
CA ARG A 170 21.10 6.15 -8.98
C ARG A 170 20.98 7.05 -10.22
N ARG A 171 21.23 6.52 -11.42
CA ARG A 171 21.06 7.29 -12.67
C ARG A 171 19.63 7.72 -12.90
N ILE A 172 18.65 6.84 -12.71
CA ILE A 172 17.23 7.18 -12.83
C ILE A 172 16.88 8.38 -11.93
N TRP A 173 17.34 8.39 -10.69
CA TRP A 173 17.10 9.53 -9.78
C TRP A 173 17.85 10.79 -10.16
N ALA A 174 19.12 10.69 -10.56
CA ALA A 174 19.90 11.83 -11.00
C ALA A 174 19.28 12.61 -12.16
N HIS A 175 18.45 11.92 -12.96
CA HIS A 175 17.72 12.52 -14.09
C HIS A 175 16.27 12.93 -13.76
N GLY A 176 15.89 12.97 -12.46
CA GLY A 176 14.54 13.35 -12.04
C GLY A 176 13.46 12.30 -12.37
N GLY A 177 13.87 11.09 -12.79
CA GLY A 177 12.96 9.99 -13.01
C GLY A 177 12.47 9.39 -11.70
N GLY A 178 11.16 9.45 -11.46
CA GLY A 178 10.55 8.74 -10.34
C GLY A 178 10.56 7.22 -10.58
N VAL A 179 11.06 6.46 -9.63
CA VAL A 179 10.88 5.00 -9.64
C VAL A 179 9.40 4.72 -9.38
N MET A 180 8.73 3.98 -10.27
CA MET A 180 7.30 3.68 -10.14
C MET A 180 6.99 3.02 -8.80
N GLY A 181 5.82 3.32 -8.21
CA GLY A 181 5.42 2.86 -6.87
C GLY A 181 5.53 1.34 -6.65
N TYR A 182 5.27 0.55 -7.71
CA TYR A 182 5.45 -0.90 -7.68
C TYR A 182 6.92 -1.30 -7.47
N MET A 183 7.86 -0.65 -8.17
CA MET A 183 9.30 -0.92 -8.04
C MET A 183 9.81 -0.53 -6.65
N LYS A 184 9.26 0.53 -6.05
CA LYS A 184 9.58 0.92 -4.66
C LYS A 184 9.27 -0.20 -3.68
N LYS A 185 8.05 -0.74 -3.71
CA LYS A 185 7.64 -1.82 -2.77
C LYS A 185 8.42 -3.12 -2.95
N THR A 186 8.82 -3.46 -4.18
CA THR A 186 9.47 -4.75 -4.46
C THR A 186 10.98 -4.70 -4.33
N SER A 187 11.61 -3.56 -4.62
CA SER A 187 13.07 -3.44 -4.66
C SER A 187 13.68 -2.97 -3.33
N ALA A 188 12.96 -2.16 -2.55
CA ALA A 188 13.44 -1.63 -1.28
C ALA A 188 13.91 -2.71 -0.30
N PRO A 189 13.17 -3.82 -0.06
CA PRO A 189 13.61 -4.88 0.84
C PRO A 189 14.89 -5.59 0.37
N TRP A 190 15.09 -5.73 -0.93
CA TRP A 190 16.28 -6.37 -1.48
C TRP A 190 17.53 -5.51 -1.29
N PHE A 191 17.42 -4.20 -1.54
CA PHE A 191 18.51 -3.28 -1.24
C PHE A 191 18.84 -3.21 0.24
N TYR A 192 17.85 -3.25 1.13
CA TYR A 192 18.08 -3.36 2.56
C TYR A 192 18.84 -4.64 2.95
N ARG A 193 18.39 -5.80 2.48
CA ARG A 193 19.08 -7.08 2.74
C ARG A 193 20.52 -7.11 2.19
N SER A 194 20.72 -6.51 1.03
CA SER A 194 22.05 -6.33 0.44
C SER A 194 22.94 -5.41 1.29
N ALA A 195 22.34 -4.33 1.82
CA ALA A 195 23.06 -3.43 2.74
C ALA A 195 23.49 -4.15 4.04
N CYS A 196 22.60 -4.96 4.61
CA CYS A 196 22.93 -5.80 5.77
C CYS A 196 24.08 -6.78 5.47
N ALA A 197 24.08 -7.40 4.29
CA ALA A 197 25.14 -8.33 3.88
C ALA A 197 26.50 -7.61 3.76
N TRP A 198 26.53 -6.43 3.15
CA TRP A 198 27.75 -5.62 3.08
C TRP A 198 28.23 -5.16 4.46
N ALA A 199 27.32 -4.72 5.34
CA ALA A 199 27.67 -4.33 6.71
C ALA A 199 28.26 -5.49 7.50
N SER A 200 27.70 -6.70 7.37
CA SER A 200 28.23 -7.91 8.03
C SER A 200 29.63 -8.32 7.57
N GLU A 201 30.04 -7.87 6.38
CA GLU A 201 31.39 -8.09 5.82
C GLU A 201 32.37 -6.92 6.09
N GLY A 202 31.92 -5.88 6.81
CA GLY A 202 32.71 -4.67 7.04
C GLY A 202 32.92 -3.80 5.78
N ARG A 203 32.03 -3.92 4.81
CA ARG A 203 32.02 -3.12 3.57
C ARG A 203 31.12 -1.90 3.76
N ASP A 204 31.57 -0.98 4.58
CA ASP A 204 30.76 0.16 5.09
C ASP A 204 30.24 1.07 3.98
N GLU A 205 31.07 1.43 3.00
CA GLU A 205 30.66 2.30 1.88
C GLU A 205 29.54 1.67 1.05
N GLU A 206 29.66 0.39 0.71
CA GLU A 206 28.63 -0.34 -0.04
C GLU A 206 27.37 -0.53 0.80
N ALA A 207 27.52 -0.81 2.09
CA ALA A 207 26.40 -0.96 3.01
C ALA A 207 25.57 0.32 3.10
N LEU A 208 26.21 1.47 3.36
CA LEU A 208 25.54 2.77 3.42
C LEU A 208 24.92 3.17 2.07
N ALA A 209 25.63 2.92 1.00
CA ALA A 209 25.14 3.20 -0.34
C ALA A 209 23.87 2.40 -0.71
N HIS A 210 23.80 1.12 -0.33
CA HIS A 210 22.62 0.28 -0.55
C HIS A 210 21.49 0.61 0.42
N LEU A 211 21.80 0.98 1.67
CA LEU A 211 20.83 1.45 2.64
C LEU A 211 20.15 2.76 2.17
N ASP A 212 20.91 3.74 1.68
CA ASP A 212 20.37 4.99 1.12
C ASP A 212 19.42 4.70 -0.06
N ILE A 213 19.79 3.75 -0.93
CA ILE A 213 18.92 3.31 -2.03
C ILE A 213 17.62 2.69 -1.46
N ALA A 214 17.72 1.80 -0.49
CA ALA A 214 16.56 1.16 0.13
C ALA A 214 15.59 2.21 0.71
N ILE A 215 16.12 3.19 1.43
CA ILE A 215 15.34 4.29 2.04
C ILE A 215 14.67 5.13 0.96
N LYS A 216 15.37 5.54 -0.07
CA LYS A 216 14.82 6.30 -1.21
C LYS A 216 13.74 5.50 -1.96
N LEU A 217 13.83 4.18 -1.98
CA LEU A 217 12.80 3.28 -2.50
C LEU A 217 11.62 3.06 -1.54
N GLY A 218 11.64 3.70 -0.37
CA GLY A 218 10.55 3.65 0.61
C GLY A 218 10.69 2.57 1.67
N PHE A 219 11.91 2.07 1.94
CA PHE A 219 12.13 1.21 3.10
C PHE A 219 11.94 2.03 4.39
N ALA A 220 10.95 1.64 5.19
CA ALA A 220 10.52 2.38 6.38
C ALA A 220 10.54 1.52 7.67
N LYS A 221 11.27 0.40 7.69
CA LYS A 221 11.34 -0.48 8.86
C LYS A 221 12.42 0.03 9.83
N TYR A 222 12.08 1.09 10.57
CA TYR A 222 12.99 1.74 11.52
C TYR A 222 13.58 0.77 12.55
N ASP A 223 12.74 -0.08 13.16
CA ASP A 223 13.17 -1.02 14.20
C ASP A 223 14.21 -2.03 13.70
N LEU A 224 14.13 -2.45 12.42
CA LEU A 224 15.12 -3.35 11.83
C LEU A 224 16.48 -2.67 11.68
N ILE A 225 16.51 -1.40 11.30
CA ILE A 225 17.77 -0.67 11.18
C ILE A 225 18.34 -0.34 12.56
N LYS A 226 17.49 0.13 13.47
CA LYS A 226 17.90 0.49 14.83
C LYS A 226 18.38 -0.71 15.65
N GLY A 227 17.70 -1.87 15.53
CA GLY A 227 17.98 -3.06 16.34
C GLY A 227 18.87 -4.10 15.66
N GLY A 228 19.17 -3.97 14.37
CA GLY A 228 19.97 -4.93 13.63
C GLY A 228 21.42 -4.98 14.10
N LYS A 229 21.91 -6.19 14.39
CA LYS A 229 23.30 -6.40 14.85
C LYS A 229 24.34 -6.17 13.77
N GLU A 230 23.94 -6.33 12.51
CA GLU A 230 24.78 -6.03 11.35
C GLU A 230 25.23 -4.57 11.27
N TRP A 231 24.54 -3.68 11.97
CA TRP A 231 24.84 -2.23 12.02
C TRP A 231 25.72 -1.83 13.21
N ASP A 232 26.10 -2.76 14.09
CA ASP A 232 26.81 -2.41 15.34
C ASP A 232 28.12 -1.63 15.09
N ALA A 233 28.87 -1.99 14.05
CA ALA A 233 30.10 -1.29 13.68
C ALA A 233 29.86 0.13 13.11
N LEU A 234 28.66 0.38 12.58
CA LEU A 234 28.30 1.65 11.94
C LEU A 234 27.50 2.59 12.84
N ARG A 235 27.17 2.20 14.08
CA ARG A 235 26.30 3.01 14.96
C ARG A 235 26.83 4.42 15.22
N GLU A 236 28.14 4.59 15.31
CA GLU A 236 28.78 5.89 15.51
C GLU A 236 29.14 6.59 14.18
N ASN A 237 28.88 5.98 13.04
CA ASN A 237 29.11 6.59 11.74
C ASN A 237 28.10 7.70 11.46
N PRO A 238 28.53 8.95 11.18
CA PRO A 238 27.61 10.07 10.98
C PRO A 238 26.66 9.90 9.78
N GLU A 239 27.10 9.24 8.70
CA GLU A 239 26.25 8.97 7.52
C GLU A 239 25.16 7.93 7.87
N PHE A 240 25.53 6.89 8.62
CA PHE A 240 24.56 5.92 9.10
C PHE A 240 23.50 6.58 10.01
N GLN A 241 23.94 7.40 10.97
CA GLN A 241 23.03 8.14 11.86
C GLN A 241 22.06 9.03 11.08
N ALA A 242 22.55 9.72 10.04
CA ALA A 242 21.71 10.53 9.17
C ALA A 242 20.68 9.69 8.39
N LEU A 243 21.04 8.48 7.96
CA LEU A 243 20.12 7.53 7.31
C LEU A 243 19.08 6.99 8.29
N VAL A 244 19.49 6.64 9.51
CA VAL A 244 18.57 6.20 10.59
C VAL A 244 17.53 7.28 10.90
N GLU A 245 17.95 8.55 11.01
CA GLU A 245 17.01 9.66 11.28
C GLU A 245 16.03 9.86 10.12
N LYS A 246 16.47 9.74 8.86
CA LYS A 246 15.54 9.76 7.70
C LYS A 246 14.47 8.66 7.78
N VAL A 247 14.85 7.46 8.19
CA VAL A 247 13.87 6.36 8.32
C VAL A 247 12.97 6.57 9.54
N ARG A 248 13.48 7.16 10.60
CA ARG A 248 12.69 7.50 11.79
C ARG A 248 11.52 8.43 11.48
N GLU A 249 11.71 9.44 10.64
CA GLU A 249 10.69 10.40 10.22
C GLU A 249 9.50 9.75 9.45
N VAL A 250 9.64 8.50 9.00
CA VAL A 250 8.60 7.78 8.24
C VAL A 250 8.24 6.42 8.83
N GLY A 251 9.10 5.80 9.62
CA GLY A 251 8.99 4.41 10.07
C GLY A 251 8.94 4.19 11.58
N ASP A 252 9.31 5.18 12.39
CA ASP A 252 9.03 5.21 13.83
C ASP A 252 7.63 5.82 14.02
N TYR A 253 6.62 4.99 13.91
CA TYR A 253 5.24 5.47 13.82
C TYR A 253 4.78 6.22 15.06
N LEU A 254 5.22 5.82 16.24
CA LEU A 254 4.92 6.52 17.48
C LEU A 254 5.60 7.91 17.52
N TYR A 255 6.84 8.00 17.06
CA TYR A 255 7.54 9.26 16.91
C TYR A 255 6.87 10.20 15.90
N VAL A 256 6.47 9.65 14.74
CA VAL A 256 5.73 10.39 13.71
C VAL A 256 4.40 10.92 14.26
N LEU A 257 3.67 10.10 15.03
CA LEU A 257 2.42 10.50 15.67
C LEU A 257 2.64 11.59 16.72
N LYS A 258 3.68 11.47 17.56
CA LYS A 258 4.07 12.47 18.57
C LYS A 258 4.44 13.82 17.98
N LYS A 259 4.95 13.82 16.75
CA LYS A 259 5.28 15.07 16.01
C LYS A 259 4.10 15.61 15.18
N SER A 260 2.95 14.94 15.17
CA SER A 260 1.79 15.45 14.44
C SER A 260 1.28 16.74 15.05
N PRO A 261 0.87 17.73 14.23
CA PRO A 261 0.20 18.93 14.73
C PRO A 261 -1.03 18.58 15.57
N ALA A 262 -1.33 19.44 16.54
CA ALA A 262 -2.52 19.29 17.36
C ALA A 262 -3.80 19.57 16.55
N TYR A 263 -4.90 18.98 16.99
CA TYR A 263 -6.23 19.40 16.57
C TYR A 263 -6.57 20.78 17.13
N ARG A 264 -7.42 21.51 16.45
CA ARG A 264 -7.87 22.84 16.87
C ARG A 264 -9.30 23.08 16.46
N GLU A 265 -9.92 24.09 17.06
CA GLU A 265 -11.27 24.54 16.69
C GLU A 265 -11.35 24.90 15.21
N ASP A 266 -12.45 24.50 14.58
CA ASP A 266 -12.81 24.84 13.21
C ASP A 266 -14.19 25.52 13.23
N ALA A 267 -14.19 26.84 13.01
CA ALA A 267 -15.42 27.64 13.07
C ALA A 267 -16.35 27.45 11.85
N ARG A 268 -15.98 26.62 10.88
CA ARG A 268 -16.81 26.35 9.71
C ARG A 268 -18.04 25.54 10.11
N PRO A 269 -19.21 25.83 9.51
CA PRO A 269 -20.38 24.99 9.71
C PRO A 269 -20.11 23.59 9.11
N MET A 270 -20.18 22.57 9.95
CA MET A 270 -19.99 21.17 9.56
C MET A 270 -21.34 20.44 9.59
N PRO A 271 -21.57 19.49 8.65
CA PRO A 271 -22.80 18.70 8.64
C PRO A 271 -22.90 17.79 9.87
N ALA A 272 -24.12 17.57 10.38
CA ALA A 272 -24.33 16.69 11.53
C ALA A 272 -24.16 15.21 11.15
N PHE A 273 -23.60 14.43 12.08
CA PHE A 273 -23.65 12.97 11.97
C PHE A 273 -25.04 12.45 12.29
N THR A 274 -25.49 11.46 11.54
CA THR A 274 -26.80 10.82 11.74
C THR A 274 -26.67 9.32 11.94
N TYR A 275 -27.61 8.77 12.71
CA TYR A 275 -27.62 7.34 13.07
C TYR A 275 -29.00 6.77 12.78
N GLN A 276 -29.05 5.70 12.00
CA GLN A 276 -30.31 5.04 11.66
C GLN A 276 -30.95 4.44 12.92
N PRO A 277 -32.26 4.70 13.16
CA PRO A 277 -32.93 4.19 14.36
C PRO A 277 -33.11 2.67 14.32
N PRO A 278 -33.06 1.96 15.46
CA PRO A 278 -33.17 0.50 15.51
C PRO A 278 -34.54 -0.01 15.06
N THR A 279 -35.53 0.87 14.92
CA THR A 279 -36.88 0.57 14.43
C THR A 279 -36.94 0.47 12.91
N ASP A 280 -35.89 0.84 12.18
CA ASP A 280 -35.80 0.65 10.73
C ASP A 280 -35.95 -0.82 10.37
N SER A 281 -36.70 -1.11 9.31
CA SER A 281 -37.05 -2.48 8.92
C SER A 281 -35.83 -3.36 8.62
N ASN A 282 -34.77 -2.79 8.02
CA ASN A 282 -33.53 -3.52 7.76
C ASN A 282 -32.79 -3.85 9.05
N LEU A 283 -32.71 -2.91 9.99
CA LEU A 283 -32.04 -3.13 11.28
C LEU A 283 -32.84 -4.11 12.16
N VAL A 284 -34.18 -4.06 12.12
CA VAL A 284 -35.05 -5.08 12.75
C VAL A 284 -34.78 -6.46 12.15
N ARG A 285 -34.60 -6.54 10.81
CA ARG A 285 -34.24 -7.79 10.14
C ARG A 285 -32.86 -8.30 10.59
N VAL A 286 -31.86 -7.43 10.69
CA VAL A 286 -30.52 -7.78 11.19
C VAL A 286 -30.59 -8.34 12.61
N ARG A 287 -31.31 -7.65 13.52
CA ARG A 287 -31.48 -8.10 14.91
C ARG A 287 -32.07 -9.49 15.01
N ARG A 288 -33.11 -9.77 14.23
CA ARG A 288 -33.78 -11.09 14.20
C ARG A 288 -32.91 -12.16 13.56
N TYR A 289 -32.28 -11.84 12.42
CA TYR A 289 -31.47 -12.79 11.65
C TYR A 289 -30.34 -13.38 12.49
N PHE A 290 -29.58 -12.52 13.18
CA PHE A 290 -28.46 -12.94 14.03
C PHE A 290 -28.89 -13.35 15.44
N ASN A 291 -30.15 -13.13 15.82
CA ASN A 291 -30.62 -13.27 17.22
C ASN A 291 -29.76 -12.45 18.20
N LEU A 292 -29.59 -11.13 17.88
CA LEU A 292 -28.66 -10.26 18.58
C LEU A 292 -28.95 -10.13 20.07
N ASP A 293 -30.18 -10.25 20.50
CA ASP A 293 -30.55 -10.23 21.93
C ASP A 293 -29.87 -11.36 22.70
N SER A 294 -29.86 -12.57 22.12
CA SER A 294 -29.17 -13.72 22.72
C SER A 294 -27.65 -13.58 22.72
N ILE A 295 -27.08 -12.99 21.65
CA ILE A 295 -25.64 -12.76 21.54
C ILE A 295 -25.21 -11.71 22.53
N ALA A 296 -25.93 -10.60 22.66
CA ALA A 296 -25.64 -9.52 23.58
C ALA A 296 -25.78 -9.98 25.04
N GLY A 297 -26.76 -10.85 25.33
CA GLY A 297 -27.04 -11.35 26.66
C GLY A 297 -27.73 -10.32 27.55
N ASP A 298 -27.96 -10.69 28.80
CA ASP A 298 -28.70 -9.89 29.79
C ASP A 298 -27.80 -9.00 30.71
N GLY A 299 -26.53 -8.86 30.33
CA GLY A 299 -25.57 -8.01 31.06
C GLY A 299 -25.84 -6.52 30.90
N ASP A 300 -24.98 -5.71 31.54
CA ASP A 300 -25.01 -4.26 31.37
C ASP A 300 -24.67 -3.85 29.93
N GLU A 301 -24.86 -2.59 29.60
CA GLU A 301 -24.64 -2.04 28.25
C GLU A 301 -23.24 -2.34 27.70
N ILE A 302 -22.21 -2.17 28.53
CA ILE A 302 -20.82 -2.41 28.15
C ILE A 302 -20.58 -3.89 27.84
N SER A 303 -21.14 -4.78 28.63
CA SER A 303 -21.07 -6.23 28.40
C SER A 303 -21.75 -6.61 27.09
N GLN A 304 -22.94 -6.07 26.80
CA GLN A 304 -23.65 -6.31 25.56
C GLN A 304 -22.86 -5.84 24.33
N ILE A 305 -22.26 -4.65 24.39
CA ILE A 305 -21.42 -4.11 23.31
C ILE A 305 -20.22 -5.01 23.05
N LYS A 306 -19.52 -5.44 24.11
CA LYS A 306 -18.37 -6.35 23.99
C LYS A 306 -18.75 -7.73 23.46
N ASN A 307 -19.86 -8.30 23.92
CA ASN A 307 -20.34 -9.61 23.47
C ASN A 307 -20.61 -9.64 21.95
N LEU A 308 -21.18 -8.57 21.38
CA LEU A 308 -21.40 -8.45 19.94
C LEU A 308 -20.07 -8.40 19.16
N MET A 309 -19.07 -7.68 19.67
CA MET A 309 -17.74 -7.61 19.07
C MET A 309 -17.05 -9.00 19.09
N TYR A 310 -17.04 -9.66 20.23
CA TYR A 310 -16.45 -10.99 20.39
C TYR A 310 -17.14 -12.03 19.50
N TRP A 311 -18.47 -12.04 19.50
CA TRP A 311 -19.21 -12.94 18.62
C TRP A 311 -18.83 -12.77 17.16
N LEU A 312 -18.71 -11.53 16.67
CA LEU A 312 -18.33 -11.28 15.28
C LEU A 312 -16.89 -11.71 14.99
N HIS A 313 -15.96 -11.46 15.92
CA HIS A 313 -14.58 -11.93 15.81
C HIS A 313 -14.49 -13.46 15.67
N ASP A 314 -15.33 -14.20 16.38
CA ASP A 314 -15.40 -15.65 16.32
C ASP A 314 -16.12 -16.14 15.04
N ALA A 315 -17.16 -15.41 14.60
CA ALA A 315 -18.00 -15.83 13.50
C ALA A 315 -17.38 -15.61 12.10
N ILE A 316 -16.55 -14.57 11.94
CA ILE A 316 -15.91 -14.21 10.67
C ILE A 316 -14.42 -13.89 10.90
N ARG A 317 -13.53 -14.71 10.32
CA ARG A 317 -12.09 -14.44 10.40
C ARG A 317 -11.72 -13.13 9.67
N HIS A 318 -10.79 -12.39 10.21
CA HIS A 318 -10.19 -11.26 9.52
C HIS A 318 -9.27 -11.73 8.38
N ASP A 319 -9.41 -11.10 7.20
CA ASP A 319 -8.60 -11.38 6.02
C ASP A 319 -8.37 -10.08 5.22
N GLY A 320 -7.26 -9.39 5.52
CA GLY A 320 -6.90 -8.13 4.87
C GLY A 320 -6.75 -8.22 3.35
N GLY A 321 -6.45 -9.42 2.82
CA GLY A 321 -6.30 -9.69 1.40
C GLY A 321 -7.58 -10.14 0.69
N SER A 322 -8.70 -10.29 1.40
CA SER A 322 -9.93 -10.88 0.84
C SER A 322 -10.59 -10.09 -0.30
N GLY A 323 -10.18 -8.85 -0.51
CA GLY A 323 -10.80 -7.97 -1.50
C GLY A 323 -12.23 -7.55 -1.13
N ARG A 324 -12.91 -6.91 -2.08
CA ARG A 324 -14.30 -6.49 -1.89
C ARG A 324 -15.22 -7.72 -1.99
N PRO A 325 -16.23 -7.86 -1.10
CA PRO A 325 -17.19 -8.94 -1.19
C PRO A 325 -18.09 -8.76 -2.43
N ASP A 326 -18.30 -9.88 -3.14
CA ASP A 326 -19.20 -9.94 -4.30
C ASP A 326 -20.63 -10.25 -3.85
N CYS A 327 -21.21 -9.35 -3.09
CA CYS A 327 -22.60 -9.38 -2.62
C CYS A 327 -23.05 -7.98 -2.20
N ALA A 328 -24.31 -7.83 -1.84
CA ALA A 328 -24.79 -6.64 -1.14
C ALA A 328 -23.97 -6.43 0.15
N ARG A 329 -23.50 -5.19 0.39
CA ARG A 329 -22.58 -4.90 1.50
C ARG A 329 -23.33 -4.60 2.78
N ASN A 330 -24.17 -5.51 3.21
CA ASN A 330 -24.82 -5.50 4.50
C ASN A 330 -24.42 -6.73 5.32
N SER A 331 -24.63 -6.66 6.61
CA SER A 331 -24.19 -7.66 7.58
C SER A 331 -24.68 -9.08 7.23
N ILE A 332 -25.93 -9.23 6.81
CA ILE A 332 -26.51 -10.53 6.49
C ILE A 332 -25.87 -11.13 5.21
N ALA A 333 -25.82 -10.35 4.13
CA ALA A 333 -25.29 -10.83 2.85
C ALA A 333 -23.79 -11.16 2.95
N MET A 334 -23.01 -10.32 3.64
CA MET A 334 -21.59 -10.57 3.86
C MET A 334 -21.33 -11.78 4.75
N TYR A 335 -22.13 -11.98 5.79
CA TYR A 335 -22.03 -13.17 6.66
C TYR A 335 -22.35 -14.45 5.88
N GLU A 336 -23.44 -14.47 5.09
CA GLU A 336 -23.80 -15.63 4.26
C GLU A 336 -22.75 -15.92 3.18
N LEU A 337 -22.15 -14.88 2.59
CA LEU A 337 -21.03 -15.03 1.67
C LEU A 337 -19.85 -15.75 2.34
N CYS A 338 -19.47 -15.31 3.54
CA CYS A 338 -18.37 -15.90 4.31
C CYS A 338 -18.64 -17.37 4.65
N LYS A 339 -19.87 -17.72 5.05
CA LYS A 339 -20.27 -19.11 5.32
C LYS A 339 -20.22 -19.98 4.07
N ARG A 340 -20.74 -19.46 2.96
CA ARG A 340 -20.83 -20.22 1.70
C ARG A 340 -19.44 -20.50 1.11
N GLU A 341 -18.52 -19.52 1.18
CA GLU A 341 -17.21 -19.58 0.51
C GLU A 341 -16.06 -19.94 1.44
N GLY A 342 -16.27 -19.99 2.76
CA GLY A 342 -15.21 -20.19 3.74
C GLY A 342 -14.21 -19.03 3.77
N ARG A 343 -14.57 -17.86 3.25
CA ARG A 343 -13.71 -16.67 3.19
C ARG A 343 -13.80 -15.82 4.46
N GLY A 344 -12.79 -14.97 4.67
CA GLY A 344 -12.84 -13.89 5.66
C GLY A 344 -13.26 -12.56 5.05
N LEU A 345 -13.34 -11.54 5.90
CA LEU A 345 -13.51 -10.13 5.54
C LEU A 345 -12.31 -9.30 5.99
N ASN A 346 -12.01 -8.24 5.27
CA ASN A 346 -11.05 -7.26 5.76
C ASN A 346 -11.65 -6.39 6.88
N CYS A 347 -10.81 -5.58 7.54
CA CYS A 347 -11.21 -4.77 8.69
C CYS A 347 -12.41 -3.86 8.40
N ARG A 348 -12.51 -3.25 7.19
CA ARG A 348 -13.60 -2.37 6.79
C ARG A 348 -14.95 -3.08 6.80
N PHE A 349 -15.02 -4.25 6.19
CA PHE A 349 -16.27 -4.99 6.10
C PHE A 349 -16.65 -5.67 7.41
N LEU A 350 -15.67 -6.08 8.23
CA LEU A 350 -15.96 -6.51 9.62
C LEU A 350 -16.54 -5.34 10.43
N ALA A 351 -15.94 -4.16 10.34
CA ALA A 351 -16.44 -2.98 11.03
C ALA A 351 -17.85 -2.58 10.55
N GLN A 352 -18.15 -2.72 9.27
CA GLN A 352 -19.50 -2.45 8.74
C GLN A 352 -20.53 -3.45 9.27
N VAL A 353 -20.20 -4.75 9.32
CA VAL A 353 -21.08 -5.77 9.93
C VAL A 353 -21.37 -5.43 11.39
N LEU A 354 -20.32 -5.14 12.16
CA LEU A 354 -20.46 -4.80 13.58
C LEU A 354 -21.26 -3.51 13.80
N ASN A 355 -21.08 -2.52 12.93
CA ASN A 355 -21.83 -1.26 12.96
C ASN A 355 -23.35 -1.50 12.84
N GLU A 356 -23.75 -2.33 11.87
CA GLU A 356 -25.17 -2.67 11.68
C GLU A 356 -25.74 -3.46 12.88
N MET A 357 -24.94 -4.33 13.49
CA MET A 357 -25.33 -5.04 14.72
C MET A 357 -25.56 -4.08 15.88
N TYR A 358 -24.66 -3.12 16.08
CA TYR A 358 -24.82 -2.09 17.12
C TYR A 358 -26.05 -1.21 16.89
N LEU A 359 -26.23 -0.70 15.66
CA LEU A 359 -27.40 0.09 15.31
C LEU A 359 -28.70 -0.69 15.51
N ALA A 360 -28.73 -1.97 15.14
CA ALA A 360 -29.89 -2.85 15.32
C ALA A 360 -30.23 -3.09 16.79
N MET A 361 -29.27 -3.03 17.70
CA MET A 361 -29.45 -3.09 19.15
C MET A 361 -29.77 -1.72 19.78
N GLY A 362 -29.76 -0.65 18.99
CA GLY A 362 -30.02 0.71 19.45
C GLY A 362 -28.82 1.41 20.08
N PHE A 363 -27.60 0.90 19.83
CA PHE A 363 -26.37 1.58 20.20
C PHE A 363 -25.92 2.47 19.03
N PRO A 364 -25.93 3.82 19.16
CA PRO A 364 -25.35 4.68 18.14
C PRO A 364 -23.90 4.26 17.90
N SER A 365 -23.57 3.94 16.66
CA SER A 365 -22.24 3.47 16.28
C SER A 365 -21.88 3.98 14.90
N ARG A 366 -20.59 4.13 14.65
CA ARG A 366 -20.01 4.35 13.32
C ARG A 366 -18.64 3.71 13.26
N PHE A 367 -18.26 3.25 12.09
CA PHE A 367 -16.89 2.81 11.92
C PHE A 367 -15.99 3.97 11.47
N VAL A 368 -14.74 3.91 11.89
CA VAL A 368 -13.73 4.92 11.67
C VAL A 368 -12.57 4.29 10.92
N THR A 369 -12.25 4.84 9.76
CA THR A 369 -11.02 4.49 9.04
C THR A 369 -9.87 5.25 9.67
N CYS A 370 -8.85 4.52 10.08
CA CYS A 370 -7.62 5.03 10.64
C CYS A 370 -6.53 4.91 9.58
N GLN A 371 -5.83 6.00 9.24
CA GLN A 371 -4.89 6.08 8.13
C GLN A 371 -3.55 6.65 8.55
N SER A 372 -2.48 6.20 7.87
CA SER A 372 -1.13 6.67 8.11
C SER A 372 -0.89 8.07 7.53
N LYS A 373 0.18 8.73 7.98
CA LYS A 373 0.69 9.97 7.38
C LYS A 373 0.98 9.80 5.88
N ALA A 374 1.38 8.62 5.47
CA ALA A 374 1.75 8.28 4.09
C ALA A 374 0.58 7.62 3.32
N TYR A 375 -0.67 7.97 3.62
CA TYR A 375 -1.89 7.35 3.08
C TYR A 375 -1.95 7.30 1.54
N ASP A 376 -1.25 8.20 0.85
CA ASP A 376 -1.15 8.27 -0.61
C ASP A 376 -0.23 7.19 -1.21
N THR A 377 0.70 6.68 -0.41
CA THR A 377 1.67 5.64 -0.81
C THR A 377 1.56 4.36 -0.01
N ASP A 378 1.06 4.43 1.22
CA ASP A 378 0.74 3.29 2.07
C ASP A 378 -0.76 3.01 2.04
N THR A 379 -1.15 2.00 1.28
CA THR A 379 -2.56 1.58 1.16
C THR A 379 -3.06 0.77 2.35
N ASP A 380 -2.18 0.45 3.32
CA ASP A 380 -2.57 -0.24 4.54
C ASP A 380 -3.18 0.75 5.53
N CYS A 381 -4.45 0.57 5.81
CA CYS A 381 -5.24 1.31 6.79
C CYS A 381 -5.91 0.33 7.75
N HIS A 382 -6.44 0.83 8.85
CA HIS A 382 -7.26 0.01 9.75
C HIS A 382 -8.63 0.65 9.98
N VAL A 383 -9.66 -0.20 10.15
CA VAL A 383 -11.03 0.27 10.39
C VAL A 383 -11.56 -0.37 11.65
N ILE A 384 -12.02 0.46 12.56
CA ILE A 384 -12.56 0.09 13.87
C ILE A 384 -13.95 0.68 14.06
N ASN A 385 -14.69 0.18 15.04
CA ASN A 385 -15.96 0.79 15.46
C ASN A 385 -15.76 1.71 16.65
N MET A 386 -16.46 2.82 16.66
CA MET A 386 -16.77 3.55 17.88
C MET A 386 -18.27 3.45 18.16
N VAL A 387 -18.58 3.13 19.40
CA VAL A 387 -19.93 2.90 19.90
C VAL A 387 -20.20 3.89 21.01
N TRP A 388 -21.36 4.54 21.01
CA TRP A 388 -21.76 5.43 22.08
C TRP A 388 -22.27 4.64 23.27
N SER A 389 -21.59 4.73 24.39
CA SER A 389 -22.09 4.21 25.65
C SER A 389 -22.88 5.29 26.39
N ARG A 390 -24.16 5.05 26.60
CA ARG A 390 -25.02 5.91 27.45
C ARG A 390 -24.61 5.80 28.92
N GLN A 391 -24.16 4.61 29.33
CA GLN A 391 -23.69 4.34 30.69
C GLN A 391 -22.46 5.21 31.02
N LEU A 392 -21.54 5.40 30.08
CA LEU A 392 -20.33 6.20 30.24
C LEU A 392 -20.49 7.65 29.76
N GLY A 393 -21.54 7.95 28.97
CA GLY A 393 -21.74 9.25 28.34
C GLY A 393 -20.66 9.59 27.31
N LYS A 394 -20.07 8.59 26.63
CA LYS A 394 -18.96 8.78 25.72
C LYS A 394 -18.87 7.69 24.65
N TRP A 395 -18.09 7.96 23.59
CA TRP A 395 -17.67 6.97 22.64
C TRP A 395 -16.66 6.01 23.22
N ILE A 396 -16.70 4.74 22.79
CA ILE A 396 -15.73 3.70 23.14
C ILE A 396 -15.25 2.96 21.90
N TRP A 397 -14.02 2.50 21.93
CA TRP A 397 -13.34 1.76 20.85
C TRP A 397 -13.71 0.28 20.89
N MET A 398 -14.14 -0.29 19.75
CA MET A 398 -14.36 -1.71 19.55
C MET A 398 -13.77 -2.15 18.22
N ASP A 399 -12.93 -3.17 18.22
CA ASP A 399 -12.25 -3.70 17.04
C ASP A 399 -12.48 -5.21 16.89
N ALA A 400 -13.39 -5.58 15.99
CA ALA A 400 -13.69 -6.98 15.72
C ALA A 400 -12.54 -7.72 15.02
N SER A 401 -11.63 -7.02 14.32
CA SER A 401 -10.49 -7.67 13.64
C SER A 401 -9.52 -8.31 14.63
N PHE A 402 -9.38 -7.72 15.80
CA PHE A 402 -8.44 -8.13 16.84
C PHE A 402 -9.11 -8.48 18.18
N ALA A 403 -10.44 -8.53 18.24
CA ALA A 403 -11.19 -8.63 19.50
C ALA A 403 -10.68 -7.61 20.54
N ALA A 404 -10.43 -6.36 20.11
CA ALA A 404 -9.67 -5.40 20.90
C ALA A 404 -10.51 -4.19 21.33
N TYR A 405 -10.28 -3.77 22.58
CA TYR A 405 -10.69 -2.49 23.15
C TYR A 405 -9.58 -1.94 24.04
N VAL A 406 -9.63 -0.66 24.30
CA VAL A 406 -8.56 0.04 25.02
C VAL A 406 -9.13 0.75 26.24
N THR A 407 -8.42 0.65 27.37
CA THR A 407 -8.73 1.38 28.60
C THR A 407 -7.55 2.23 29.06
N ASP A 408 -7.83 3.16 29.94
CA ASP A 408 -6.79 3.79 30.77
C ASP A 408 -6.34 2.87 31.92
N GLU A 409 -5.45 3.37 32.76
CA GLU A 409 -4.91 2.68 33.95
C GLU A 409 -5.96 2.38 35.03
N ASN A 410 -7.14 3.02 34.99
CA ASN A 410 -8.22 2.83 35.89
C ASN A 410 -9.33 1.90 35.34
N GLY A 411 -9.12 1.37 34.12
CA GLY A 411 -10.09 0.50 33.45
C GLY A 411 -11.21 1.25 32.72
N LEU A 412 -11.13 2.58 32.56
CA LEU A 412 -12.09 3.36 31.79
C LEU A 412 -11.88 3.15 30.30
N LEU A 413 -12.92 2.73 29.58
CA LEU A 413 -12.90 2.55 28.13
C LEU A 413 -12.64 3.89 27.40
N LEU A 414 -11.78 3.84 26.40
CA LEU A 414 -11.33 4.99 25.64
C LEU A 414 -11.87 4.96 24.22
N HIS A 415 -12.00 6.14 23.59
CA HIS A 415 -12.26 6.27 22.15
C HIS A 415 -10.96 6.55 21.36
N PRO A 416 -10.97 6.45 20.01
CA PRO A 416 -9.74 6.58 19.21
C PRO A 416 -8.97 7.88 19.44
N GLY A 417 -9.67 9.00 19.64
CA GLY A 417 -9.03 10.29 19.92
C GLY A 417 -8.29 10.33 21.25
N GLU A 418 -8.88 9.73 22.31
CA GLU A 418 -8.22 9.63 23.63
C GLU A 418 -7.01 8.69 23.57
N VAL A 419 -7.11 7.59 22.84
CA VAL A 419 -5.97 6.67 22.62
C VAL A 419 -4.85 7.39 21.91
N ARG A 420 -5.16 8.13 20.82
CA ARG A 420 -4.19 8.94 20.09
C ARG A 420 -3.51 9.98 20.97
N GLU A 421 -4.27 10.72 21.75
CA GLU A 421 -3.74 11.73 22.67
C GLU A 421 -2.83 11.13 23.75
N ARG A 422 -3.23 9.99 24.31
CA ARG A 422 -2.43 9.27 25.32
C ARG A 422 -1.14 8.73 24.71
N LEU A 423 -1.14 8.21 23.48
CA LEU A 423 0.07 7.81 22.75
C LEU A 423 1.01 9.00 22.53
N ILE A 424 0.48 10.16 22.14
CA ILE A 424 1.27 11.39 21.94
C ILE A 424 1.91 11.85 23.23
N LYS A 425 1.14 11.86 24.34
CA LYS A 425 1.59 12.32 25.65
C LYS A 425 2.37 11.27 26.44
N GLY A 426 2.44 10.02 25.97
CA GLY A 426 3.08 8.92 26.69
C GLY A 426 2.33 8.52 27.96
N LEU A 427 1.01 8.72 28.01
CA LEU A 427 0.16 8.33 29.14
C LEU A 427 -0.16 6.82 29.09
N PRO A 428 -0.44 6.19 30.23
CA PRO A 428 -0.74 4.77 30.29
C PRO A 428 -1.94 4.36 29.42
N LEU A 429 -1.79 3.24 28.71
CA LEU A 429 -2.83 2.58 27.93
C LEU A 429 -2.83 1.09 28.26
N VAL A 430 -3.99 0.50 28.36
CA VAL A 430 -4.19 -0.92 28.62
C VAL A 430 -4.99 -1.53 27.46
N LEU A 431 -4.40 -2.47 26.76
CA LEU A 431 -5.08 -3.33 25.79
C LEU A 431 -5.67 -4.53 26.54
N ASN A 432 -6.90 -4.94 26.21
CA ASN A 432 -7.47 -6.14 26.83
C ASN A 432 -6.59 -7.37 26.60
N GLU A 433 -6.52 -8.25 27.60
CA GLU A 433 -5.58 -9.38 27.65
C GLU A 433 -5.85 -10.44 26.58
N ASP A 434 -7.09 -10.57 26.15
CA ASP A 434 -7.57 -11.54 25.16
C ASP A 434 -7.57 -11.01 23.71
N ALA A 435 -7.10 -9.77 23.50
CA ALA A 435 -6.93 -9.23 22.15
C ALA A 435 -6.02 -10.13 21.30
N ASN A 436 -6.54 -10.55 20.14
CA ASN A 436 -5.85 -11.51 19.28
C ASN A 436 -6.26 -11.36 17.81
N TRP A 437 -5.42 -11.81 16.90
CA TRP A 437 -5.74 -11.92 15.48
C TRP A 437 -6.15 -13.37 15.13
N ASN A 438 -7.44 -13.57 14.82
CA ASN A 438 -8.00 -14.84 14.37
C ASN A 438 -7.68 -16.03 15.30
N HIS A 439 -7.62 -15.84 16.61
CA HIS A 439 -7.21 -16.85 17.61
C HIS A 439 -5.82 -17.44 17.39
N LYS A 440 -4.99 -16.81 16.55
CA LYS A 440 -3.65 -17.32 16.18
C LYS A 440 -2.53 -16.50 16.80
N THR A 441 -2.71 -15.19 16.89
CA THR A 441 -1.64 -14.28 17.31
C THR A 441 -2.18 -13.33 18.37
N LYS A 442 -1.74 -13.53 19.61
CA LYS A 442 -2.04 -12.61 20.72
C LYS A 442 -1.47 -11.24 20.41
N GLN A 443 -2.24 -10.20 20.64
CA GLN A 443 -1.77 -8.82 20.49
C GLN A 443 -1.09 -8.33 21.76
N THR A 444 -0.10 -7.47 21.57
CA THR A 444 0.54 -6.75 22.68
C THR A 444 0.28 -5.25 22.54
N LYS A 445 0.38 -4.53 23.64
CA LYS A 445 0.28 -3.07 23.62
C LYS A 445 1.28 -2.43 22.65
N GLU A 446 2.52 -2.87 22.68
CA GLU A 446 3.60 -2.38 21.82
C GLU A 446 3.30 -2.66 20.34
N GLY A 447 2.92 -3.89 20.01
CA GLY A 447 2.64 -4.30 18.63
C GLY A 447 1.38 -3.63 18.08
N TYR A 448 0.27 -3.69 18.82
CA TYR A 448 -1.02 -3.18 18.35
C TYR A 448 -1.15 -1.66 18.51
N LEU A 449 -0.90 -1.09 19.71
CA LEU A 449 -1.12 0.33 19.97
C LEU A 449 0.07 1.21 19.56
N GLU A 450 1.30 0.87 20.00
CA GLU A 450 2.46 1.74 19.83
C GLU A 450 3.11 1.63 18.45
N ASN A 451 2.84 0.54 17.72
CA ASN A 451 3.31 0.35 16.34
C ASN A 451 2.14 0.47 15.34
N TYR A 452 1.25 -0.52 15.27
CA TYR A 452 0.23 -0.60 14.21
C TYR A 452 -0.78 0.55 14.28
N MET A 453 -1.37 0.80 15.46
CA MET A 453 -2.34 1.89 15.59
C MET A 453 -1.69 3.27 15.68
N ALA A 454 -0.48 3.39 16.23
CA ALA A 454 0.28 4.65 16.16
C ALA A 454 0.51 5.09 14.71
N LYS A 455 0.75 4.16 13.80
CA LYS A 455 0.80 4.42 12.34
C LYS A 455 -0.54 4.95 11.83
N ASN A 456 -1.62 4.28 12.18
CA ASN A 456 -2.93 4.48 11.59
C ASN A 456 -3.78 5.59 12.26
N LEU A 457 -3.41 6.06 13.43
CA LEU A 457 -4.12 7.17 14.12
C LEU A 457 -3.66 8.57 13.68
N TYR A 458 -2.95 8.70 12.57
CA TYR A 458 -2.49 10.00 12.09
C TYR A 458 -3.64 10.82 11.48
N MET A 459 -4.46 10.19 10.66
CA MET A 459 -5.65 10.77 10.06
C MET A 459 -6.83 9.81 10.25
N LEU A 460 -8.02 10.35 10.47
CA LEU A 460 -9.23 9.56 10.69
C LEU A 460 -10.33 9.99 9.72
N ASP A 461 -11.18 9.07 9.30
CA ASP A 461 -12.41 9.41 8.60
C ASP A 461 -13.60 8.58 9.09
N ALA A 462 -14.79 9.15 8.99
CA ALA A 462 -16.04 8.48 9.29
C ALA A 462 -17.15 8.95 8.36
N HIS A 463 -18.13 8.08 8.10
CA HIS A 463 -19.32 8.42 7.35
C HIS A 463 -20.24 9.35 8.13
N LEU A 464 -20.82 10.36 7.46
CA LEU A 464 -21.81 11.26 8.04
C LEU A 464 -23.10 10.52 8.43
N GLU A 465 -23.50 9.55 7.63
CA GLU A 465 -24.69 8.75 7.87
C GLU A 465 -24.28 7.33 8.26
N SER A 466 -24.48 6.96 9.50
CA SER A 466 -24.32 5.57 9.95
C SER A 466 -25.65 4.84 9.83
N ARG A 467 -25.72 3.86 8.93
CA ARG A 467 -26.95 3.17 8.57
C ARG A 467 -26.70 1.76 8.04
N PHE A 468 -27.76 1.04 7.77
CA PHE A 468 -27.70 -0.20 7.00
C PHE A 468 -27.12 0.08 5.59
N GLU A 469 -26.16 -0.73 5.17
CA GLU A 469 -25.40 -0.53 3.92
C GLU A 469 -24.76 0.88 3.82
N THR A 470 -24.05 1.29 4.85
CA THR A 470 -23.34 2.58 4.84
C THR A 470 -22.44 2.73 3.61
N GLU A 471 -21.80 1.66 3.16
CA GLU A 471 -21.00 1.59 1.93
C GLU A 471 -21.58 0.55 0.96
N PRO A 472 -22.66 0.84 0.23
CA PRO A 472 -23.26 -0.09 -0.69
C PRO A 472 -22.35 -0.44 -1.86
N ALA A 473 -22.66 -1.54 -2.56
CA ALA A 473 -21.81 -2.06 -3.64
C ALA A 473 -21.74 -1.14 -4.87
N ASP A 474 -22.78 -0.34 -5.10
CA ASP A 474 -22.92 0.60 -6.22
C ASP A 474 -22.15 1.93 -6.02
N GLY A 475 -21.53 2.10 -4.84
CA GLY A 475 -20.79 3.32 -4.52
C GLY A 475 -21.63 4.53 -4.11
N SER A 476 -22.95 4.37 -3.94
CA SER A 476 -23.87 5.45 -3.49
C SER A 476 -23.82 5.72 -1.98
N GLY A 477 -22.71 5.37 -1.32
CA GLY A 477 -22.54 5.49 0.12
C GLY A 477 -22.56 6.94 0.62
N SER A 478 -22.74 7.08 1.92
CA SER A 478 -22.69 8.35 2.64
C SER A 478 -21.34 9.05 2.45
N ARG A 479 -21.35 10.37 2.50
CA ARG A 479 -20.12 11.18 2.49
C ARG A 479 -19.27 10.91 3.73
N GLN A 480 -17.95 10.95 3.56
CA GLN A 480 -17.00 10.82 4.65
C GLN A 480 -16.48 12.18 5.10
N ILE A 481 -16.33 12.34 6.40
CA ILE A 481 -15.65 13.48 7.00
C ILE A 481 -14.28 13.01 7.51
N TYR A 482 -13.25 13.78 7.16
CA TYR A 482 -11.87 13.54 7.55
C TYR A 482 -11.50 14.43 8.74
N LEU A 483 -11.00 13.82 9.80
CA LEU A 483 -10.31 14.51 10.89
C LEU A 483 -8.81 14.44 10.62
N VAL A 484 -8.19 15.60 10.38
CA VAL A 484 -6.78 15.71 9.98
C VAL A 484 -6.01 16.64 10.91
N PRO A 485 -4.70 16.41 11.12
CA PRO A 485 -3.85 17.36 11.80
C PRO A 485 -3.73 18.68 11.01
N GLU A 486 -3.51 19.78 11.71
CA GLU A 486 -3.37 21.07 11.07
C GLU A 486 -2.28 21.08 9.99
N GLY A 487 -2.58 21.61 8.81
CA GLY A 487 -1.64 21.74 7.69
C GLY A 487 -1.29 20.43 6.95
N PHE A 488 -1.84 19.30 7.38
CA PHE A 488 -1.56 18.02 6.74
C PHE A 488 -2.32 17.84 5.41
N TRP A 489 -3.56 18.33 5.34
CA TRP A 489 -4.45 18.17 4.20
C TRP A 489 -5.01 19.54 3.80
N PRO A 490 -5.19 19.84 2.51
CA PRO A 490 -5.95 21.04 2.12
C PRO A 490 -7.36 20.96 2.68
N LEU A 491 -7.70 21.89 3.57
CA LEU A 491 -9.00 21.87 4.23
C LEU A 491 -10.12 22.07 3.21
N SER A 492 -11.04 21.11 3.15
CA SER A 492 -12.20 21.11 2.27
C SER A 492 -13.49 21.02 3.09
N GLU A 493 -14.65 21.07 2.45
CA GLU A 493 -15.95 20.87 3.11
C GLU A 493 -16.11 19.51 3.78
N TYR A 494 -15.24 18.54 3.42
CA TYR A 494 -15.24 17.17 3.96
C TYR A 494 -14.06 16.89 4.92
N ALA A 495 -13.34 17.91 5.33
CA ALA A 495 -12.24 17.78 6.27
C ALA A 495 -12.33 18.84 7.37
N THR A 496 -11.93 18.44 8.59
CA THR A 496 -11.89 19.33 9.75
C THR A 496 -10.61 19.11 10.57
N TYR A 497 -10.20 20.15 11.28
CA TYR A 497 -9.18 20.09 12.33
C TYR A 497 -9.81 19.93 13.73
N ASP A 498 -11.14 19.98 13.83
CA ASP A 498 -11.86 20.03 15.10
C ASP A 498 -12.27 18.62 15.56
N ASP A 499 -11.51 18.09 16.50
CA ASP A 499 -11.79 16.78 17.10
C ASP A 499 -13.04 16.79 17.97
N ARG A 500 -13.46 17.94 18.55
CA ARG A 500 -14.72 18.06 19.32
C ARG A 500 -15.94 17.87 18.42
N TYR A 501 -15.90 18.44 17.19
CA TYR A 501 -16.92 18.14 16.19
C TYR A 501 -16.92 16.65 15.84
N PHE A 502 -15.75 16.08 15.60
CA PHE A 502 -15.64 14.69 15.16
C PHE A 502 -16.08 13.68 16.25
N TRP A 503 -15.89 14.01 17.53
CA TRP A 503 -16.29 13.18 18.66
C TRP A 503 -17.56 13.66 19.37
N GLN A 504 -18.36 14.54 18.75
CA GLN A 504 -19.62 14.99 19.33
C GLN A 504 -20.54 13.79 19.66
N ALA A 505 -21.37 13.95 20.69
CA ALA A 505 -22.40 12.97 21.04
C ALA A 505 -23.40 12.77 19.90
N PRO A 506 -23.99 11.56 19.76
CA PRO A 506 -24.95 11.25 18.72
C PRO A 506 -26.28 11.99 18.89
#